data_ff217f4d446d6237fa281ac81281fe8d
#
_entry.id   ff217f4d446d6237fa281ac81281fe8d
#
_cell.length_a   1.000
_cell.length_b   1.000
_cell.length_c   1.000
_cell.angle_alpha   90.00
_cell.angle_beta   90.00
_cell.angle_gamma   90.00
#
_symmetry.space_group_name_H-M   'P 1'
#
loop_
_entity.id
_entity.type
_entity.pdbx_description
1 polymer ?
#
loop_
_entity_poly.entity_id
_entity_poly.type
_entity_poly.pdbx_seq_one_letter_code
_entity_poly.pdbx_strand_id
1 'polypeptide(L)'
;MPDHPMAYLVLASQRSGSTLLVESLRATGMAGEPQEFFQYLPTTSMSPQPREWFADVEDESILRLLDPLVEGKPDLAPAEIWRDYIRTVGRTPNGVWGGKLMWNQTPLLLERAKGLPERSGPGLLAAIRDVTGGDPVLIHVYRPDVVSQAVSFWRAVQTRVWRGRADPVRDARAEYHAGAIAHVIKLLQAQEEGWRSWFAQENISPIEVSYPYLWRNLTTVVATVLEALGLDPRLAPQPVLERQADQRSDEWVDRYRRDAEKEGLPV
;
A
#
# COMPACT_ATOMS: atom_id res chain seq x y z
N MET A 1 -17.93 26.50 -6.50
CA MET A 1 -16.91 25.59 -5.95
C MET A 1 -17.68 24.38 -5.44
N PRO A 2 -17.28 23.14 -5.67
CA PRO A 2 -17.94 22.01 -5.02
C PRO A 2 -17.85 22.22 -3.51
N ASP A 3 -18.98 22.03 -2.80
CA ASP A 3 -19.12 22.27 -1.35
C ASP A 3 -18.34 21.27 -0.47
N HIS A 4 -17.64 20.31 -1.06
CA HIS A 4 -16.87 19.31 -0.34
C HIS A 4 -15.40 19.32 -0.77
N PRO A 5 -14.46 19.26 0.17
CA PRO A 5 -13.05 19.10 -0.17
C PRO A 5 -12.86 17.79 -0.95
N MET A 6 -12.23 17.89 -2.11
CA MET A 6 -11.97 16.74 -2.93
C MET A 6 -10.96 15.82 -2.27
N ALA A 7 -11.23 14.53 -2.27
CA ALA A 7 -10.37 13.53 -1.66
C ALA A 7 -10.15 12.37 -2.62
N TYR A 8 -9.01 11.69 -2.50
CA TYR A 8 -8.78 10.40 -3.14
C TYR A 8 -8.07 9.43 -2.20
N LEU A 9 -8.25 8.14 -2.49
CA LEU A 9 -7.60 7.07 -1.76
C LEU A 9 -7.02 6.04 -2.73
N VAL A 10 -5.70 5.85 -2.66
CA VAL A 10 -4.98 4.82 -3.41
C VAL A 10 -5.08 3.51 -2.63
N LEU A 11 -5.76 2.52 -3.22
CA LEU A 11 -6.00 1.18 -2.70
C LEU A 11 -4.97 0.23 -3.30
N ALA A 12 -4.31 -0.58 -2.48
CA ALA A 12 -3.22 -1.40 -2.98
C ALA A 12 -2.90 -2.58 -2.07
N SER A 13 -2.02 -3.45 -2.55
CA SER A 13 -1.21 -4.38 -1.74
C SER A 13 0.25 -3.93 -1.74
N GLN A 14 1.06 -4.49 -0.85
CA GLN A 14 2.49 -4.16 -0.74
C GLN A 14 3.23 -4.43 -2.05
N ARG A 15 4.15 -3.55 -2.42
CA ARG A 15 5.00 -3.65 -3.62
C ARG A 15 4.26 -3.66 -4.96
N SER A 16 3.01 -3.21 -5.00
CA SER A 16 2.21 -3.06 -6.23
C SER A 16 2.63 -1.87 -7.11
N GLY A 17 3.51 -0.99 -6.64
CA GLY A 17 3.87 0.26 -7.32
C GLY A 17 3.08 1.48 -6.84
N SER A 18 2.18 1.33 -5.87
CA SER A 18 1.38 2.43 -5.33
C SER A 18 2.20 3.61 -4.81
N THR A 19 3.41 3.36 -4.29
CA THR A 19 4.33 4.43 -3.87
C THR A 19 4.75 5.32 -5.04
N LEU A 20 5.01 4.75 -6.22
CA LEU A 20 5.33 5.52 -7.43
C LEU A 20 4.21 6.51 -7.76
N LEU A 21 2.95 6.04 -7.75
CA LEU A 21 1.80 6.91 -8.02
C LEU A 21 1.65 8.00 -6.95
N VAL A 22 1.69 7.64 -5.67
CA VAL A 22 1.51 8.60 -4.55
C VAL A 22 2.57 9.68 -4.55
N GLU A 23 3.84 9.33 -4.77
CA GLU A 23 4.93 10.32 -4.83
C GLU A 23 4.79 11.23 -6.06
N SER A 24 4.32 10.70 -7.18
CA SER A 24 4.07 11.51 -8.38
C SER A 24 2.89 12.46 -8.21
N LEU A 25 1.83 12.04 -7.53
CA LEU A 25 0.70 12.91 -7.17
C LEU A 25 1.14 14.00 -6.19
N ARG A 26 1.93 13.65 -5.16
CA ARG A 26 2.52 14.62 -4.22
C ARG A 26 3.39 15.65 -4.94
N ALA A 27 4.20 15.21 -5.89
CA ALA A 27 5.10 16.10 -6.65
C ALA A 27 4.37 17.19 -7.46
N THR A 28 3.06 17.04 -7.71
CA THR A 28 2.24 18.09 -8.32
C THR A 28 2.05 19.32 -7.41
N GLY A 29 2.24 19.18 -6.10
CA GLY A 29 1.95 20.20 -5.09
C GLY A 29 0.48 20.57 -4.95
N MET A 30 -0.43 19.90 -5.69
CA MET A 30 -1.86 20.22 -5.76
C MET A 30 -2.76 19.03 -5.42
N ALA A 31 -2.24 17.82 -5.48
CA ALA A 31 -3.02 16.59 -5.28
C ALA A 31 -2.85 16.01 -3.87
N GLY A 32 -2.94 16.82 -2.84
CA GLY A 32 -2.83 16.35 -1.46
C GLY A 32 -1.41 15.95 -1.05
N GLU A 33 -1.27 15.53 0.20
CA GLU A 33 -0.05 14.97 0.81
C GLU A 33 -0.27 13.49 1.17
N PRO A 34 -0.39 12.58 0.18
CA PRO A 34 -0.80 11.21 0.41
C PRO A 34 0.25 10.42 1.20
N GLN A 35 -0.22 9.73 2.25
CA GLN A 35 0.58 8.86 3.11
C GLN A 35 -0.21 7.59 3.47
N GLU A 36 0.46 6.61 4.07
CA GLU A 36 -0.16 5.43 4.67
C GLU A 36 -0.62 5.73 6.10
N PHE A 37 -1.70 6.47 6.25
CA PHE A 37 -2.20 6.91 7.56
C PHE A 37 -2.75 5.77 8.44
N PHE A 38 -3.06 4.63 7.83
CA PHE A 38 -3.80 3.54 8.46
C PHE A 38 -2.93 2.37 8.91
N GLN A 39 -1.60 2.47 8.76
CA GLN A 39 -0.69 1.37 9.05
C GLN A 39 -0.38 1.18 10.53
N TYR A 40 -0.67 2.16 11.38
CA TYR A 40 -0.32 2.10 12.79
C TYR A 40 -1.41 1.42 13.59
N LEU A 41 -1.02 0.40 14.36
CA LEU A 41 -1.89 -0.28 15.30
C LEU A 41 -2.26 0.66 16.44
N PRO A 42 -3.56 0.79 16.79
CA PRO A 42 -3.97 1.57 17.95
C PRO A 42 -3.33 1.11 19.27
N THR A 43 -3.04 -0.18 19.35
CA THR A 43 -2.48 -0.81 20.55
C THR A 43 -0.99 -0.61 20.73
N THR A 44 -0.25 -0.33 19.66
CA THR A 44 1.21 -0.28 19.71
C THR A 44 1.82 1.02 19.16
N SER A 45 1.05 1.85 18.47
CA SER A 45 1.55 3.02 17.71
C SER A 45 2.67 2.69 16.73
N MET A 46 2.80 1.44 16.32
CA MET A 46 3.84 0.96 15.41
C MET A 46 3.24 0.52 14.09
N SER A 47 3.99 0.72 13.02
CA SER A 47 3.68 0.10 11.73
C SER A 47 3.85 -1.43 11.82
N PRO A 48 3.12 -2.20 10.98
CA PRO A 48 3.30 -3.65 10.91
C PRO A 48 4.76 -4.03 10.75
N GLN A 49 5.23 -4.95 11.60
CA GLN A 49 6.60 -5.42 11.60
C GLN A 49 6.75 -6.65 10.70
N PRO A 50 7.92 -6.91 10.12
CA PRO A 50 8.11 -8.04 9.20
C PRO A 50 7.61 -9.37 9.72
N ARG A 51 7.85 -9.69 10.98
CA ARG A 51 7.44 -10.95 11.58
C ARG A 51 5.92 -11.11 11.72
N GLU A 52 5.16 -10.00 11.74
CA GLU A 52 3.68 -10.05 11.80
C GLU A 52 3.06 -10.61 10.51
N TRP A 53 3.70 -10.41 9.35
CA TRP A 53 3.24 -11.03 8.09
C TRP A 53 3.53 -12.53 8.01
N PHE A 54 4.29 -13.08 8.95
CA PHE A 54 4.67 -14.48 9.06
C PHE A 54 4.18 -15.08 10.39
N ALA A 55 3.11 -14.54 10.98
CA ALA A 55 2.61 -14.96 12.28
C ALA A 55 2.10 -16.42 12.28
N ASP A 56 1.65 -16.93 11.14
CA ASP A 56 1.17 -18.30 10.91
C ASP A 56 2.26 -19.24 10.36
N VAL A 57 3.51 -18.78 10.24
CA VAL A 57 4.64 -19.58 9.76
C VAL A 57 5.43 -20.12 10.94
N GLU A 58 5.58 -21.47 10.99
CA GLU A 58 6.34 -22.19 12.00
C GLU A 58 7.76 -22.55 11.52
N ASP A 59 8.08 -22.32 10.24
CA ASP A 59 9.37 -22.67 9.66
C ASP A 59 10.50 -21.79 10.21
N GLU A 60 11.29 -22.34 11.11
CA GLU A 60 12.42 -21.67 11.74
C GLU A 60 13.47 -21.19 10.72
N SER A 61 13.57 -21.82 9.55
CA SER A 61 14.48 -21.37 8.50
C SER A 61 14.06 -20.04 7.87
N ILE A 62 12.75 -19.72 7.93
CA ILE A 62 12.19 -18.42 7.53
C ILE A 62 12.31 -17.43 8.70
N LEU A 63 11.85 -17.85 9.88
CA LEU A 63 11.72 -16.95 11.04
C LEU A 63 13.06 -16.36 11.50
N ARG A 64 14.17 -17.09 11.36
CA ARG A 64 15.53 -16.61 11.67
C ARG A 64 16.00 -15.47 10.75
N LEU A 65 15.41 -15.31 9.57
CA LEU A 65 15.73 -14.26 8.60
C LEU A 65 14.96 -12.96 8.86
N LEU A 66 14.09 -12.96 9.88
CA LEU A 66 13.24 -11.83 10.25
C LEU A 66 13.68 -11.25 11.59
N ASP A 67 13.71 -9.93 11.67
CA ASP A 67 13.93 -9.26 12.94
C ASP A 67 12.85 -9.68 13.97
N PRO A 68 13.20 -9.83 15.26
CA PRO A 68 12.23 -10.12 16.31
C PRO A 68 11.20 -8.99 16.42
N LEU A 69 10.00 -9.32 16.93
CA LEU A 69 9.00 -8.31 17.26
C LEU A 69 9.49 -7.40 18.39
N VAL A 70 9.23 -6.11 18.21
CA VAL A 70 9.49 -5.10 19.23
C VAL A 70 8.15 -4.66 19.82
N GLU A 71 8.04 -4.61 21.13
CA GLU A 71 6.84 -4.11 21.80
C GLU A 71 6.71 -2.60 21.59
N GLY A 72 5.51 -2.19 21.16
CA GLY A 72 5.13 -0.78 21.04
C GLY A 72 4.35 -0.29 22.26
N LYS A 73 4.08 1.01 22.29
CA LYS A 73 3.21 1.62 23.30
C LYS A 73 1.81 1.83 22.70
N PRO A 74 0.73 1.67 23.47
CA PRO A 74 -0.60 1.99 23.00
C PRO A 74 -0.71 3.46 22.55
N ASP A 75 -1.40 3.68 21.42
CA ASP A 75 -1.85 5.01 21.04
C ASP A 75 -3.24 5.24 21.66
N LEU A 76 -3.28 6.08 22.69
CA LEU A 76 -4.48 6.41 23.43
C LEU A 76 -5.21 7.64 22.87
N ALA A 77 -4.77 8.18 21.75
CA ALA A 77 -5.43 9.34 21.14
C ALA A 77 -6.88 8.98 20.74
N PRO A 78 -7.87 9.82 21.09
CA PRO A 78 -9.24 9.67 20.63
C PRO A 78 -9.32 9.58 19.10
N ALA A 79 -10.28 8.81 18.59
CA ALA A 79 -10.41 8.57 17.15
C ALA A 79 -10.66 9.86 16.35
N GLU A 80 -11.33 10.86 16.94
CA GLU A 80 -11.54 12.16 16.32
C GLU A 80 -10.22 12.92 16.15
N ILE A 81 -9.35 12.92 17.16
CA ILE A 81 -8.05 13.59 17.10
C ILE A 81 -7.19 12.96 16.00
N TRP A 82 -7.17 11.62 15.93
CA TRP A 82 -6.49 10.91 14.86
C TRP A 82 -7.07 11.24 13.48
N ARG A 83 -8.41 11.23 13.33
CA ARG A 83 -9.09 11.61 12.09
C ARG A 83 -8.74 13.02 11.65
N ASP A 84 -8.83 13.99 12.57
CA ASP A 84 -8.61 15.40 12.27
C ASP A 84 -7.14 15.68 11.93
N TYR A 85 -6.22 14.95 12.57
CA TYR A 85 -4.81 14.95 12.23
C TYR A 85 -4.58 14.49 10.78
N ILE A 86 -5.06 13.31 10.39
CA ILE A 86 -4.84 12.79 9.04
C ILE A 86 -5.53 13.66 7.96
N ARG A 87 -6.69 14.24 8.28
CA ARG A 87 -7.36 15.20 7.39
C ARG A 87 -6.54 16.47 7.18
N THR A 88 -5.84 16.91 8.20
CA THR A 88 -4.99 18.11 8.14
C THR A 88 -3.71 17.83 7.36
N VAL A 89 -2.97 16.78 7.74
CA VAL A 89 -1.65 16.51 7.15
C VAL A 89 -1.70 15.91 5.75
N GLY A 90 -2.84 15.32 5.36
CA GLY A 90 -3.06 14.77 4.01
C GLY A 90 -3.48 15.81 2.96
N ARG A 91 -3.64 17.10 3.34
CA ARG A 91 -4.16 18.13 2.43
C ARG A 91 -3.09 19.08 1.91
N THR A 92 -3.25 19.47 0.66
CA THR A 92 -2.61 20.66 0.07
C THR A 92 -3.47 21.91 0.34
N PRO A 93 -2.89 23.14 0.19
CA PRO A 93 -3.60 24.40 0.46
C PRO A 93 -4.88 24.62 -0.36
N ASN A 94 -5.01 24.00 -1.52
CA ASN A 94 -6.23 24.01 -2.34
C ASN A 94 -7.37 23.15 -1.79
N GLY A 95 -7.15 22.46 -0.65
CA GLY A 95 -8.15 21.65 0.04
C GLY A 95 -8.21 20.17 -0.40
N VAL A 96 -7.44 19.77 -1.42
CA VAL A 96 -7.40 18.36 -1.88
C VAL A 96 -6.68 17.50 -0.84
N TRP A 97 -7.33 16.41 -0.45
CA TRP A 97 -6.77 15.40 0.44
C TRP A 97 -6.37 14.14 -0.33
N GLY A 98 -5.22 13.56 0.01
CA GLY A 98 -4.76 12.30 -0.54
C GLY A 98 -4.37 11.30 0.54
N GLY A 99 -4.62 10.01 0.28
CA GLY A 99 -4.21 8.93 1.18
C GLY A 99 -3.90 7.64 0.42
N LYS A 100 -3.29 6.68 1.14
CA LYS A 100 -3.03 5.33 0.66
C LYS A 100 -3.46 4.32 1.72
N LEU A 101 -4.17 3.28 1.29
CA LEU A 101 -4.66 2.19 2.14
C LEU A 101 -4.26 0.85 1.52
N MET A 102 -3.56 0.04 2.29
CA MET A 102 -3.28 -1.34 1.95
C MET A 102 -4.39 -2.26 2.47
N TRP A 103 -4.69 -3.37 1.77
CA TRP A 103 -5.76 -4.26 2.21
C TRP A 103 -5.58 -4.73 3.67
N ASN A 104 -4.38 -5.13 4.05
CA ASN A 104 -4.09 -5.58 5.42
C ASN A 104 -4.26 -4.48 6.49
N GLN A 105 -4.43 -3.22 6.10
CA GLN A 105 -4.69 -2.09 7.00
C GLN A 105 -6.20 -1.82 7.16
N THR A 106 -7.06 -2.46 6.38
CA THR A 106 -8.52 -2.25 6.45
C THR A 106 -9.11 -2.61 7.82
N PRO A 107 -8.67 -3.69 8.50
CA PRO A 107 -9.14 -3.96 9.87
C PRO A 107 -8.73 -2.86 10.87
N LEU A 108 -7.54 -2.25 10.68
CA LEU A 108 -7.05 -1.18 11.53
C LEU A 108 -7.88 0.10 11.36
N LEU A 109 -8.19 0.45 10.10
CA LEU A 109 -9.09 1.56 9.78
C LEU A 109 -10.47 1.34 10.40
N LEU A 110 -11.04 0.14 10.26
CA LEU A 110 -12.35 -0.20 10.84
C LEU A 110 -12.33 -0.08 12.36
N GLU A 111 -11.28 -0.57 13.01
CA GLU A 111 -11.16 -0.50 14.47
C GLU A 111 -11.04 0.94 14.96
N ARG A 112 -10.22 1.76 14.32
CA ARG A 112 -10.13 3.20 14.62
C ARG A 112 -11.44 3.92 14.39
N ALA A 113 -12.10 3.64 13.27
CA ALA A 113 -13.37 4.28 12.94
C ALA A 113 -14.48 3.96 13.94
N LYS A 114 -14.48 2.79 14.60
CA LYS A 114 -15.45 2.46 15.66
C LYS A 114 -15.46 3.48 16.81
N GLY A 115 -14.32 4.09 17.09
CA GLY A 115 -14.18 5.11 18.12
C GLY A 115 -14.67 6.51 17.72
N LEU A 116 -15.10 6.71 16.48
CA LEU A 116 -15.64 8.01 16.05
C LEU A 116 -17.07 8.20 16.62
N PRO A 117 -17.40 9.41 17.11
CA PRO A 117 -18.71 9.68 17.73
C PRO A 117 -19.87 9.58 16.76
N GLU A 118 -19.62 9.90 15.48
CA GLU A 118 -20.58 9.81 14.40
C GLU A 118 -20.06 8.87 13.32
N ARG A 119 -20.87 7.87 12.97
CA ARG A 119 -20.58 6.87 11.96
C ARG A 119 -21.70 6.84 10.90
N SER A 120 -21.30 6.86 9.62
CA SER A 120 -22.23 6.70 8.51
C SER A 120 -22.69 5.25 8.31
N GLY A 121 -21.97 4.28 8.89
CA GLY A 121 -22.31 2.85 8.84
C GLY A 121 -21.19 1.95 9.37
N PRO A 122 -21.41 0.64 9.45
CA PRO A 122 -20.45 -0.31 10.02
C PRO A 122 -19.34 -0.75 9.05
N GLY A 123 -19.54 -0.62 7.73
CA GLY A 123 -18.68 -1.18 6.70
C GLY A 123 -17.42 -0.35 6.40
N LEU A 124 -16.55 -0.91 5.54
CA LEU A 124 -15.30 -0.27 5.15
C LEU A 124 -15.54 1.02 4.36
N LEU A 125 -16.53 1.05 3.47
CA LEU A 125 -16.87 2.26 2.71
C LEU A 125 -17.32 3.38 3.64
N ALA A 126 -18.14 3.07 4.64
CA ALA A 126 -18.54 4.01 5.66
C ALA A 126 -17.34 4.54 6.45
N ALA A 127 -16.44 3.66 6.89
CA ALA A 127 -15.23 4.06 7.60
C ALA A 127 -14.33 4.99 6.75
N ILE A 128 -14.19 4.70 5.45
CA ILE A 128 -13.46 5.56 4.52
C ILE A 128 -14.12 6.95 4.45
N ARG A 129 -15.44 7.01 4.23
CA ARG A 129 -16.19 8.28 4.20
C ARG A 129 -16.05 9.09 5.48
N ASP A 130 -16.22 8.42 6.61
CA ASP A 130 -16.14 9.03 7.94
C ASP A 130 -14.75 9.61 8.23
N VAL A 131 -13.71 9.01 7.67
CA VAL A 131 -12.33 9.48 7.85
C VAL A 131 -11.92 10.54 6.82
N THR A 132 -12.29 10.38 5.56
CA THR A 132 -11.94 11.35 4.51
C THR A 132 -12.82 12.58 4.49
N GLY A 133 -14.03 12.48 5.01
CA GLY A 133 -15.03 13.56 5.06
C GLY A 133 -15.95 13.60 3.85
N GLY A 134 -16.08 12.50 3.10
CA GLY A 134 -16.96 12.35 1.95
C GLY A 134 -16.54 11.17 1.08
N ASP A 135 -17.08 11.09 -0.13
CA ASP A 135 -16.76 10.06 -1.11
C ASP A 135 -15.44 10.40 -1.83
N PRO A 136 -14.32 9.69 -1.55
CA PRO A 136 -13.09 9.91 -2.26
C PRO A 136 -13.11 9.25 -3.65
N VAL A 137 -12.33 9.79 -4.58
CA VAL A 137 -11.95 9.07 -5.79
C VAL A 137 -11.12 7.85 -5.40
N LEU A 138 -11.58 6.65 -5.71
CA LEU A 138 -10.87 5.41 -5.40
C LEU A 138 -10.00 5.00 -6.58
N ILE A 139 -8.73 4.71 -6.31
CA ILE A 139 -7.72 4.32 -7.31
C ILE A 139 -7.11 3.00 -6.86
N HIS A 140 -7.29 1.94 -7.64
CA HIS A 140 -6.75 0.63 -7.33
C HIS A 140 -5.45 0.37 -8.09
N VAL A 141 -4.34 0.23 -7.36
CA VAL A 141 -3.03 -0.05 -7.95
C VAL A 141 -2.65 -1.50 -7.66
N TYR A 142 -2.53 -2.31 -8.72
CA TYR A 142 -2.24 -3.73 -8.62
C TYR A 142 -1.06 -4.16 -9.51
N ARG A 143 -0.47 -5.31 -9.20
CA ARG A 143 0.65 -5.87 -9.96
C ARG A 143 0.32 -7.29 -10.44
N PRO A 144 0.13 -7.49 -11.79
CA PRO A 144 -0.22 -8.81 -12.33
C PRO A 144 0.85 -9.89 -12.10
N ASP A 145 2.13 -9.52 -12.12
CA ASP A 145 3.24 -10.44 -11.83
C ASP A 145 3.44 -10.54 -10.30
N VAL A 146 2.67 -11.44 -9.69
CA VAL A 146 2.71 -11.68 -8.25
C VAL A 146 4.04 -12.26 -7.78
N VAL A 147 4.74 -13.04 -8.60
CA VAL A 147 6.06 -13.60 -8.26
C VAL A 147 7.08 -12.47 -8.09
N SER A 148 7.18 -11.57 -9.07
CA SER A 148 8.06 -10.41 -8.96
C SER A 148 7.66 -9.48 -7.82
N GLN A 149 6.37 -9.38 -7.51
CA GLN A 149 5.86 -8.62 -6.38
C GLN A 149 6.31 -9.25 -5.05
N ALA A 150 6.16 -10.56 -4.92
CA ALA A 150 6.54 -11.31 -3.72
C ALA A 150 8.05 -11.30 -3.47
N VAL A 151 8.87 -11.46 -4.51
CA VAL A 151 10.34 -11.32 -4.40
C VAL A 151 10.71 -9.93 -3.90
N SER A 152 10.11 -8.88 -4.48
CA SER A 152 10.31 -7.51 -4.01
C SER A 152 9.87 -7.30 -2.56
N PHE A 153 8.77 -7.95 -2.14
CA PHE A 153 8.28 -7.88 -0.77
C PHE A 153 9.22 -8.63 0.19
N TRP A 154 9.61 -9.85 -0.13
CA TRP A 154 10.52 -10.65 0.67
C TRP A 154 11.87 -9.94 0.90
N ARG A 155 12.43 -9.29 -0.12
CA ARG A 155 13.60 -8.45 0.04
C ARG A 155 13.36 -7.24 0.94
N ALA A 156 12.23 -6.54 0.78
CA ALA A 156 11.89 -5.38 1.59
C ALA A 156 11.72 -5.75 3.08
N VAL A 157 11.16 -6.91 3.38
CA VAL A 157 11.00 -7.44 4.74
C VAL A 157 12.36 -7.63 5.42
N GLN A 158 13.34 -8.18 4.73
CA GLN A 158 14.67 -8.42 5.27
C GLN A 158 15.53 -7.15 5.35
N THR A 159 15.47 -6.31 4.30
CA THR A 159 16.27 -5.08 4.23
C THR A 159 15.68 -3.93 5.03
N ARG A 160 14.39 -3.99 5.39
CA ARG A 160 13.60 -2.91 6.01
C ARG A 160 13.50 -1.67 5.13
N VAL A 161 13.72 -1.82 3.83
CA VAL A 161 13.67 -0.72 2.86
C VAL A 161 12.46 -0.85 1.96
N TRP A 162 11.50 0.02 2.19
CA TRP A 162 10.24 0.08 1.44
C TRP A 162 10.29 1.10 0.31
N ARG A 163 11.23 2.08 0.37
CA ARG A 163 11.44 3.16 -0.60
C ARG A 163 12.92 3.37 -0.86
N GLY A 164 13.27 3.73 -2.08
CA GLY A 164 14.66 3.99 -2.46
C GLY A 164 15.52 2.71 -2.54
N ARG A 165 16.82 2.87 -2.44
CA ARG A 165 17.79 1.78 -2.47
C ARG A 165 18.11 1.31 -1.06
N ALA A 166 18.23 0.00 -0.88
CA ALA A 166 18.69 -0.58 0.37
C ALA A 166 20.16 -0.23 0.63
N ASP A 167 20.52 -0.14 1.92
CA ASP A 167 21.91 -0.14 2.33
C ASP A 167 22.62 -1.37 1.75
N PRO A 168 23.76 -1.22 1.06
CA PRO A 168 24.43 -2.33 0.40
C PRO A 168 24.78 -3.49 1.33
N VAL A 169 25.08 -3.21 2.61
CA VAL A 169 25.41 -4.26 3.60
C VAL A 169 24.16 -5.06 3.98
N ARG A 170 23.05 -4.38 4.20
CA ARG A 170 21.75 -5.05 4.49
C ARG A 170 21.26 -5.83 3.28
N ASP A 171 21.37 -5.24 2.10
CA ASP A 171 20.95 -5.91 0.86
C ASP A 171 21.80 -7.17 0.59
N ALA A 172 23.10 -7.12 0.82
CA ALA A 172 23.99 -8.27 0.67
C ALA A 172 23.64 -9.43 1.62
N ARG A 173 23.07 -9.14 2.80
CA ARG A 173 22.66 -10.13 3.80
C ARG A 173 21.28 -10.74 3.53
N ALA A 174 20.48 -10.13 2.65
CA ALA A 174 19.18 -10.70 2.33
C ALA A 174 19.34 -12.06 1.64
N GLU A 175 18.58 -13.06 2.10
CA GLU A 175 18.66 -14.44 1.64
C GLU A 175 17.41 -14.83 0.85
N TYR A 176 17.63 -15.58 -0.24
CA TYR A 176 16.56 -16.21 -0.98
C TYR A 176 15.96 -17.36 -0.17
N HIS A 177 14.62 -17.44 -0.10
CA HIS A 177 13.92 -18.55 0.51
C HIS A 177 12.62 -18.84 -0.24
N ALA A 178 12.52 -20.00 -0.92
CA ALA A 178 11.36 -20.34 -1.74
C ALA A 178 10.05 -20.38 -0.92
N GLY A 179 10.07 -21.03 0.25
CA GLY A 179 8.91 -21.11 1.15
C GLY A 179 8.43 -19.74 1.64
N ALA A 180 9.34 -18.82 1.94
CA ALA A 180 8.96 -17.45 2.33
C ALA A 180 8.33 -16.67 1.17
N ILE A 181 8.87 -16.80 -0.04
CA ILE A 181 8.28 -16.17 -1.24
C ILE A 181 6.90 -16.78 -1.53
N ALA A 182 6.75 -18.11 -1.43
CA ALA A 182 5.47 -18.81 -1.59
C ALA A 182 4.41 -18.32 -0.58
N HIS A 183 4.80 -18.14 0.68
CA HIS A 183 3.92 -17.56 1.70
C HIS A 183 3.49 -16.13 1.33
N VAL A 184 4.44 -15.28 0.91
CA VAL A 184 4.14 -13.90 0.49
C VAL A 184 3.22 -13.86 -0.74
N ILE A 185 3.37 -14.79 -1.70
CA ILE A 185 2.45 -14.89 -2.85
C ILE A 185 1.03 -15.12 -2.36
N LYS A 186 0.81 -16.07 -1.45
CA LYS A 186 -0.52 -16.34 -0.89
C LYS A 186 -1.10 -15.11 -0.18
N LEU A 187 -0.29 -14.39 0.61
CA LEU A 187 -0.71 -13.15 1.25
C LEU A 187 -1.13 -12.09 0.24
N LEU A 188 -0.35 -11.90 -0.83
CA LEU A 188 -0.63 -10.89 -1.84
C LEU A 188 -1.88 -11.25 -2.67
N GLN A 189 -2.05 -12.54 -3.02
CA GLN A 189 -3.25 -13.02 -3.71
C GLN A 189 -4.50 -12.83 -2.85
N ALA A 190 -4.44 -13.15 -1.55
CA ALA A 190 -5.54 -12.92 -0.63
C ALA A 190 -5.90 -11.44 -0.47
N GLN A 191 -4.91 -10.54 -0.45
CA GLN A 191 -5.16 -9.10 -0.41
C GLN A 191 -5.82 -8.58 -1.70
N GLU A 192 -5.37 -9.05 -2.85
CA GLU A 192 -5.95 -8.66 -4.14
C GLU A 192 -7.39 -9.17 -4.27
N GLU A 193 -7.65 -10.43 -3.88
CA GLU A 193 -9.00 -10.98 -3.83
C GLU A 193 -9.90 -10.21 -2.85
N GLY A 194 -9.35 -9.80 -1.72
CA GLY A 194 -10.06 -8.96 -0.76
C GLY A 194 -10.54 -7.64 -1.38
N TRP A 195 -9.68 -6.93 -2.12
CA TRP A 195 -10.06 -5.71 -2.85
C TRP A 195 -11.15 -5.99 -3.88
N ARG A 196 -10.98 -7.02 -4.73
CA ARG A 196 -11.95 -7.35 -5.78
C ARG A 196 -13.31 -7.75 -5.23
N SER A 197 -13.31 -8.57 -4.19
CA SER A 197 -14.55 -8.97 -3.50
C SER A 197 -15.26 -7.77 -2.88
N TRP A 198 -14.52 -6.86 -2.25
CA TRP A 198 -15.10 -5.65 -1.68
C TRP A 198 -15.65 -4.70 -2.76
N PHE A 199 -14.95 -4.50 -3.87
CA PHE A 199 -15.47 -3.71 -4.99
C PHE A 199 -16.78 -4.28 -5.53
N ALA A 200 -16.86 -5.61 -5.68
CA ALA A 200 -18.07 -6.26 -6.16
C ALA A 200 -19.24 -6.13 -5.15
N GLN A 201 -18.98 -6.30 -3.86
CA GLN A 201 -19.97 -6.20 -2.79
C GLN A 201 -20.55 -4.78 -2.66
N GLU A 202 -19.73 -3.77 -2.76
CA GLU A 202 -20.12 -2.36 -2.62
C GLU A 202 -20.49 -1.71 -3.96
N ASN A 203 -20.46 -2.46 -5.08
CA ASN A 203 -20.67 -1.97 -6.44
C ASN A 203 -19.75 -0.77 -6.79
N ILE A 204 -18.47 -0.89 -6.43
CA ILE A 204 -17.43 0.13 -6.64
C ILE A 204 -16.71 -0.13 -7.96
N SER A 205 -16.51 0.92 -8.75
CA SER A 205 -15.67 0.91 -9.95
C SER A 205 -14.50 1.89 -9.75
N PRO A 206 -13.36 1.44 -9.19
CA PRO A 206 -12.21 2.31 -8.98
C PRO A 206 -11.51 2.63 -10.32
N ILE A 207 -10.66 3.66 -10.34
CA ILE A 207 -9.67 3.84 -11.41
C ILE A 207 -8.64 2.72 -11.27
N GLU A 208 -8.64 1.75 -12.18
CA GLU A 208 -7.70 0.63 -12.14
C GLU A 208 -6.38 0.98 -12.82
N VAL A 209 -5.26 0.74 -12.11
CA VAL A 209 -3.91 1.05 -12.55
C VAL A 209 -3.01 -0.17 -12.34
N SER A 210 -2.66 -0.88 -13.41
CA SER A 210 -1.66 -1.95 -13.30
C SER A 210 -0.24 -1.37 -13.24
N TYR A 211 0.64 -1.99 -12.44
CA TYR A 211 2.04 -1.56 -12.30
C TYR A 211 2.79 -1.45 -13.65
N PRO A 212 2.68 -2.42 -14.59
CA PRO A 212 3.35 -2.29 -15.89
C PRO A 212 2.87 -1.10 -16.72
N TYR A 213 1.57 -0.77 -16.63
CA TYR A 213 1.00 0.40 -17.29
C TYR A 213 1.46 1.70 -16.63
N LEU A 214 1.38 1.76 -15.30
CA LEU A 214 1.86 2.90 -14.50
C LEU A 214 3.31 3.23 -14.82
N TRP A 215 4.17 2.22 -14.86
CA TRP A 215 5.59 2.39 -15.14
C TRP A 215 5.87 3.01 -16.50
N ARG A 216 5.15 2.58 -17.53
CA ARG A 216 5.33 3.06 -18.90
C ARG A 216 4.65 4.40 -19.18
N ASN A 217 3.58 4.71 -18.45
CA ASN A 217 2.67 5.82 -18.75
C ASN A 217 2.41 6.70 -17.52
N LEU A 218 3.42 6.90 -16.69
CA LEU A 218 3.29 7.60 -15.40
C LEU A 218 2.58 8.95 -15.54
N THR A 219 3.04 9.81 -16.44
CA THR A 219 2.47 11.12 -16.69
C THR A 219 0.99 11.03 -17.07
N THR A 220 0.62 10.09 -17.96
CA THR A 220 -0.77 9.89 -18.36
C THR A 220 -1.64 9.42 -17.19
N VAL A 221 -1.15 8.47 -16.38
CA VAL A 221 -1.90 7.99 -15.21
C VAL A 221 -2.12 9.11 -14.20
N VAL A 222 -1.07 9.90 -13.91
CA VAL A 222 -1.20 11.05 -13.00
C VAL A 222 -2.18 12.08 -13.57
N ALA A 223 -2.10 12.41 -14.86
CA ALA A 223 -3.03 13.31 -15.52
C ALA A 223 -4.49 12.84 -15.39
N THR A 224 -4.76 11.54 -15.62
CA THR A 224 -6.11 10.96 -15.44
C THR A 224 -6.62 11.13 -14.01
N VAL A 225 -5.76 10.92 -13.01
CA VAL A 225 -6.15 11.14 -11.59
C VAL A 225 -6.41 12.61 -11.31
N LEU A 226 -5.58 13.53 -11.84
CA LEU A 226 -5.80 14.97 -11.69
C LEU A 226 -7.13 15.40 -12.32
N GLU A 227 -7.46 14.91 -13.51
CA GLU A 227 -8.75 15.16 -14.16
C GLU A 227 -9.92 14.68 -13.30
N ALA A 228 -9.85 13.47 -12.75
CA ALA A 228 -10.87 12.92 -11.85
C ALA A 228 -11.03 13.75 -10.57
N LEU A 229 -9.97 14.46 -10.17
CA LEU A 229 -9.97 15.42 -9.05
C LEU A 229 -10.36 16.85 -9.47
N GLY A 230 -10.70 17.11 -10.73
CA GLY A 230 -10.99 18.44 -11.24
C GLY A 230 -9.78 19.38 -11.24
N LEU A 231 -8.57 18.83 -11.22
CA LEU A 231 -7.30 19.57 -11.28
C LEU A 231 -6.76 19.63 -12.72
N ASP A 232 -5.86 20.57 -12.98
CA ASP A 232 -5.22 20.69 -14.29
C ASP A 232 -4.30 19.49 -14.57
N PRO A 233 -4.61 18.64 -15.59
CA PRO A 233 -3.80 17.47 -15.93
C PRO A 233 -2.36 17.80 -16.36
N ARG A 234 -2.10 19.05 -16.80
CA ARG A 234 -0.76 19.51 -17.20
C ARG A 234 0.22 19.61 -16.02
N LEU A 235 -0.28 19.53 -14.79
CA LEU A 235 0.53 19.44 -13.57
C LEU A 235 1.19 18.08 -13.39
N ALA A 236 0.81 17.07 -14.19
CA ALA A 236 1.41 15.74 -14.11
C ALA A 236 2.92 15.80 -14.40
N PRO A 237 3.77 15.31 -13.46
CA PRO A 237 5.22 15.39 -13.62
C PRO A 237 5.72 14.45 -14.72
N GLN A 238 6.86 14.80 -15.30
CA GLN A 238 7.59 13.86 -16.15
C GLN A 238 8.17 12.74 -15.27
N PRO A 239 8.33 11.51 -15.81
CA PRO A 239 8.88 10.40 -15.05
C PRO A 239 10.29 10.72 -14.54
N VAL A 240 10.50 10.72 -13.23
CA VAL A 240 11.79 11.01 -12.58
C VAL A 240 12.40 9.73 -11.98
N LEU A 241 11.63 8.64 -11.89
CA LEU A 241 12.02 7.47 -11.11
C LEU A 241 12.66 6.39 -11.99
N GLU A 242 13.85 5.97 -11.56
CA GLU A 242 14.52 4.77 -12.07
C GLU A 242 13.83 3.50 -11.52
N ARG A 243 13.78 2.44 -12.34
CA ARG A 243 13.28 1.12 -11.93
C ARG A 243 14.13 0.58 -10.77
N GLN A 244 13.49 0.22 -9.66
CA GLN A 244 14.17 -0.37 -8.49
C GLN A 244 14.49 -1.86 -8.66
N ALA A 245 13.98 -2.53 -9.71
CA ALA A 245 14.34 -3.91 -9.98
C ALA A 245 15.80 -3.95 -10.41
N ASP A 246 16.58 -4.65 -9.63
CA ASP A 246 17.97 -4.93 -9.90
C ASP A 246 18.16 -6.39 -10.35
N GLN A 247 19.34 -6.70 -10.87
CA GLN A 247 19.71 -8.03 -11.36
C GLN A 247 19.42 -9.13 -10.32
N ARG A 248 19.65 -8.87 -9.04
CA ARG A 248 19.40 -9.84 -7.96
C ARG A 248 17.92 -10.17 -7.78
N SER A 249 17.03 -9.20 -7.94
CA SER A 249 15.60 -9.47 -7.94
C SER A 249 15.20 -10.35 -9.12
N ASP A 250 15.73 -10.06 -10.30
CA ASP A 250 15.42 -10.84 -11.51
C ASP A 250 15.96 -12.29 -11.35
N GLU A 251 17.16 -12.48 -10.82
CA GLU A 251 17.72 -13.80 -10.48
C GLU A 251 16.87 -14.59 -9.48
N TRP A 252 16.32 -13.92 -8.45
CA TRP A 252 15.44 -14.56 -7.48
C TRP A 252 14.08 -14.93 -8.06
N VAL A 253 13.54 -14.10 -8.95
CA VAL A 253 12.28 -14.41 -9.69
C VAL A 253 12.49 -15.64 -10.56
N ASP A 254 13.57 -15.70 -11.34
CA ASP A 254 13.85 -16.84 -12.21
C ASP A 254 14.12 -18.12 -11.40
N ARG A 255 14.83 -18.01 -10.27
CA ARG A 255 15.04 -19.11 -9.36
C ARG A 255 13.74 -19.62 -8.79
N TYR A 256 12.89 -18.72 -8.29
CA TYR A 256 11.62 -19.09 -7.69
C TYR A 256 10.69 -19.81 -8.69
N ARG A 257 10.62 -19.33 -9.92
CA ARG A 257 9.81 -19.98 -10.98
C ARG A 257 10.26 -21.42 -11.23
N ARG A 258 11.58 -21.67 -11.25
CA ARG A 258 12.13 -23.03 -11.38
C ARG A 258 11.83 -23.90 -10.15
N ASP A 259 11.96 -23.36 -8.95
CA ASP A 259 11.67 -24.08 -7.71
C ASP A 259 10.16 -24.38 -7.61
N ALA A 260 9.31 -23.44 -7.98
CA ALA A 260 7.85 -23.58 -7.99
C ALA A 260 7.40 -24.70 -8.96
N GLU A 261 7.99 -24.80 -10.15
CA GLU A 261 7.71 -25.87 -11.10
C GLU A 261 8.07 -27.25 -10.55
N LYS A 262 9.19 -27.35 -9.81
CA LYS A 262 9.66 -28.63 -9.23
C LYS A 262 8.88 -29.05 -7.99
N GLU A 263 8.49 -28.09 -7.16
CA GLU A 263 7.96 -28.34 -5.82
C GLU A 263 6.43 -28.09 -5.72
N GLY A 264 5.80 -27.64 -6.82
CA GLY A 264 4.37 -27.31 -6.83
C GLY A 264 4.02 -26.09 -5.98
N LEU A 265 4.93 -25.10 -5.92
CA LEU A 265 4.67 -23.87 -5.16
C LEU A 265 3.76 -22.91 -5.95
N PRO A 266 3.07 -21.95 -5.26
CA PRO A 266 2.18 -21.00 -5.92
C PRO A 266 2.95 -20.02 -6.83
N VAL A 267 2.30 -19.63 -7.95
CA VAL A 267 2.81 -18.64 -8.90
C VAL A 267 1.74 -17.62 -9.27
#